data_91187375ec38c55af67694c0f348f31a
#
_entry.id   91187375ec38c55af67694c0f348f31a
#
_cell.length_a   1.000
_cell.length_b   1.000
_cell.length_c   1.000
_cell.angle_alpha   90.00
_cell.angle_beta   90.00
_cell.angle_gamma   90.00
#
_symmetry.space_group_name_H-M   'P 1'
#
loop_
_entity.id
_entity.type
_entity.pdbx_description
1 polymer ?
#
loop_
_entity_poly.entity_id
_entity_poly.type
_entity_poly.pdbx_seq_one_letter_code
_entity_poly.pdbx_strand_id
1 'polypeptide(L)'
;MTQRARWRSAHIAAAILGAILLALTARHVLVINSPDLRTGALATTSMAATMVGLILLVRFLSARHSPTLYLALGFLGSGILLGVHVIVASLLVRNNAAWPAQLAEASDMLSDGVISVSFLASWAAWRWQKALDRRLPTIAQVVIGAAVAAAAGYFAFTLTSQPAFSKMADLLFVAVFAAGLIGISLKNAARADTHERWLILAGIFLVDGQVAAGLLGDSAGSGQVGAAELMTVVGYFAAFVGSVLSTFELFQRAERAMQVARGRNDELQREVGVRKQAEEESRQLALIDPLTNIYNRRGFTALATHVREIARRQQRPVHLLLIDLDRFKRINDTFGHAVGDKALLEFGQILTATFRKSDVVARTGGDEFCVLLAEPDEGIQTALARLRQNVDNSNDAGTHQYRLEFSVGIARAMPGDDVSIHALVEMADEAMYEEKRLREGAA
;
A
#
# COMPACT_ATOMS: atom_id res chain seq x y z
N MET A 1 -0.10 -18.88 32.98
CA MET A 1 -0.40 -19.92 31.95
C MET A 1 -1.85 -20.38 32.12
N THR A 2 -2.70 -20.12 31.12
CA THR A 2 -4.12 -20.47 31.18
C THR A 2 -4.30 -22.02 31.15
N GLN A 3 -5.34 -22.52 31.82
CA GLN A 3 -5.66 -23.95 31.88
C GLN A 3 -5.70 -24.64 30.49
N ARG A 4 -6.11 -23.89 29.44
CA ARG A 4 -6.09 -24.34 28.03
C ARG A 4 -4.69 -24.59 27.46
N ALA A 5 -3.67 -23.85 27.91
CA ALA A 5 -2.28 -24.07 27.48
C ALA A 5 -1.69 -25.35 28.09
N ARG A 6 -2.03 -25.66 29.35
CA ARG A 6 -1.60 -26.92 30.00
C ARG A 6 -2.23 -28.16 29.36
N TRP A 7 -3.50 -28.10 28.97
CA TRP A 7 -4.16 -29.23 28.28
C TRP A 7 -3.53 -29.50 26.90
N ARG A 8 -3.15 -28.47 26.15
CA ARG A 8 -2.53 -28.66 24.82
C ARG A 8 -1.10 -29.18 24.87
N SER A 9 -0.29 -28.73 25.84
CA SER A 9 1.05 -29.29 26.03
C SER A 9 1.00 -30.77 26.47
N ALA A 10 -0.01 -31.14 27.27
CA ALA A 10 -0.25 -32.55 27.63
C ALA A 10 -0.66 -33.39 26.40
N HIS A 11 -1.47 -32.87 25.49
CA HIS A 11 -1.84 -33.56 24.25
C HIS A 11 -0.66 -33.75 23.30
N ILE A 12 0.21 -32.73 23.17
CA ILE A 12 1.43 -32.81 22.35
C ILE A 12 2.39 -33.84 22.98
N ALA A 13 2.60 -33.78 24.27
CA ALA A 13 3.42 -34.76 24.98
C ALA A 13 2.85 -36.18 24.85
N ALA A 14 1.53 -36.34 24.95
CA ALA A 14 0.85 -37.60 24.73
C ALA A 14 0.95 -38.12 23.28
N ALA A 15 0.90 -37.21 22.30
CA ALA A 15 1.09 -37.52 20.88
C ALA A 15 2.52 -37.99 20.58
N ILE A 16 3.54 -37.30 21.14
CA ILE A 16 4.94 -37.70 21.03
C ILE A 16 5.14 -39.09 21.70
N LEU A 17 4.62 -39.28 22.92
CA LEU A 17 4.73 -40.55 23.62
C LEU A 17 4.00 -41.68 22.88
N GLY A 18 2.82 -41.40 22.33
CA GLY A 18 2.04 -42.32 21.53
C GLY A 18 2.74 -42.72 20.22
N ALA A 19 3.38 -41.78 19.56
CA ALA A 19 4.15 -42.03 18.35
C ALA A 19 5.44 -42.84 18.65
N ILE A 20 6.13 -42.53 19.76
CA ILE A 20 7.27 -43.35 20.24
C ILE A 20 6.83 -44.80 20.52
N LEU A 21 5.70 -44.99 21.22
CA LEU A 21 5.14 -46.31 21.49
C LEU A 21 4.77 -47.05 20.20
N LEU A 22 4.18 -46.31 19.22
CA LEU A 22 3.85 -46.86 17.90
C LEU A 22 5.12 -47.26 17.13
N ALA A 23 6.17 -46.46 17.20
CA ALA A 23 7.46 -46.78 16.60
C ALA A 23 8.09 -48.03 17.19
N LEU A 24 8.05 -48.14 18.53
CA LEU A 24 8.57 -49.32 19.24
C LEU A 24 7.79 -50.59 18.92
N THR A 25 6.46 -50.50 18.76
CA THR A 25 5.63 -51.66 18.40
C THR A 25 5.75 -52.01 16.92
N ALA A 26 5.87 -51.07 16.03
CA ALA A 26 6.04 -51.25 14.59
C ALA A 26 7.41 -51.87 14.21
N ARG A 27 8.41 -51.83 15.12
CA ARG A 27 9.74 -52.45 14.94
C ARG A 27 9.69 -53.88 14.45
N HIS A 28 8.77 -54.67 14.96
CA HIS A 28 8.67 -56.09 14.64
C HIS A 28 7.79 -56.41 13.43
N VAL A 29 7.07 -55.39 12.91
CA VAL A 29 6.05 -55.57 11.86
C VAL A 29 6.46 -54.96 10.53
N LEU A 30 7.30 -53.93 10.54
CA LEU A 30 7.61 -53.11 9.35
C LEU A 30 9.13 -53.09 9.09
N VAL A 31 9.69 -54.22 8.71
CA VAL A 31 11.06 -54.29 8.16
C VAL A 31 10.98 -54.78 6.72
N ILE A 32 11.18 -53.86 5.78
CA ILE A 32 11.23 -54.20 4.36
C ILE A 32 12.69 -54.21 3.93
N ASN A 33 13.16 -55.37 3.52
CA ASN A 33 14.54 -55.51 3.04
C ASN A 33 14.63 -55.18 1.55
N SER A 34 14.83 -53.89 1.25
CA SER A 34 14.99 -53.38 -0.12
C SER A 34 15.89 -52.14 -0.14
N PRO A 35 17.15 -52.28 -0.56
CA PRO A 35 18.08 -51.17 -0.68
C PRO A 35 17.58 -50.05 -1.62
N ASP A 36 16.87 -50.43 -2.69
CA ASP A 36 16.31 -49.47 -3.65
C ASP A 36 15.19 -48.62 -3.04
N LEU A 37 14.35 -49.25 -2.20
CA LEU A 37 13.27 -48.57 -1.50
C LEU A 37 13.82 -47.55 -0.48
N ARG A 38 14.89 -47.93 0.25
CA ARG A 38 15.57 -47.06 1.21
C ARG A 38 16.16 -45.84 0.49
N THR A 39 16.88 -46.06 -0.58
CA THR A 39 17.49 -44.97 -1.40
C THR A 39 16.44 -44.05 -1.98
N GLY A 40 15.32 -44.63 -2.45
CA GLY A 40 14.16 -43.86 -2.93
C GLY A 40 13.49 -43.02 -1.84
N ALA A 41 13.34 -43.60 -0.64
CA ALA A 41 12.78 -42.88 0.52
C ALA A 41 13.66 -41.70 0.94
N LEU A 42 14.96 -41.88 1.03
CA LEU A 42 15.94 -40.82 1.35
C LEU A 42 15.98 -39.75 0.28
N ALA A 43 15.92 -40.09 -1.02
CA ALA A 43 15.87 -39.15 -2.11
C ALA A 43 14.60 -38.27 -2.06
N THR A 44 13.46 -38.91 -1.79
CA THR A 44 12.18 -38.22 -1.62
C THR A 44 12.19 -37.26 -0.41
N THR A 45 12.78 -37.70 0.70
CA THR A 45 12.95 -36.89 1.90
C THR A 45 13.84 -35.68 1.66
N SER A 46 15.00 -35.91 1.01
CA SER A 46 15.92 -34.83 0.61
C SER A 46 15.22 -33.77 -0.24
N MET A 47 14.46 -34.23 -1.22
CA MET A 47 13.71 -33.30 -2.12
C MET A 47 12.61 -32.53 -1.36
N ALA A 48 11.85 -33.21 -0.51
CA ALA A 48 10.83 -32.59 0.34
C ALA A 48 11.45 -31.56 1.30
N ALA A 49 12.54 -31.90 1.99
CA ALA A 49 13.25 -30.99 2.89
C ALA A 49 13.74 -29.74 2.17
N THR A 50 14.40 -29.90 1.00
CA THR A 50 14.90 -28.80 0.18
C THR A 50 13.75 -27.87 -0.26
N MET A 51 12.64 -28.43 -0.74
CA MET A 51 11.46 -27.66 -1.14
C MET A 51 10.85 -26.89 0.03
N VAL A 52 10.71 -27.52 1.20
CA VAL A 52 10.24 -26.83 2.42
C VAL A 52 11.16 -25.66 2.75
N GLY A 53 12.48 -25.90 2.74
CA GLY A 53 13.45 -24.87 3.03
C GLY A 53 13.38 -23.69 2.05
N LEU A 54 13.20 -23.93 0.75
CA LEU A 54 13.00 -22.89 -0.25
C LEU A 54 11.70 -22.10 -0.03
N ILE A 55 10.59 -22.78 0.25
CA ILE A 55 9.30 -22.13 0.55
C ILE A 55 9.44 -21.22 1.79
N LEU A 56 10.07 -21.71 2.84
CA LEU A 56 10.30 -20.95 4.06
C LEU A 56 11.25 -19.75 3.83
N LEU A 57 12.25 -19.92 2.96
CA LEU A 57 13.16 -18.83 2.60
C LEU A 57 12.42 -17.71 1.84
N VAL A 58 11.59 -18.06 0.87
CA VAL A 58 10.74 -17.08 0.16
C VAL A 58 9.81 -16.38 1.12
N ARG A 59 9.20 -17.11 2.05
CA ARG A 59 8.35 -16.56 3.11
C ARG A 59 9.12 -15.60 4.02
N PHE A 60 10.36 -15.94 4.39
CA PHE A 60 11.22 -15.04 5.15
C PHE A 60 11.54 -13.77 4.37
N LEU A 61 11.89 -13.86 3.10
CA LEU A 61 12.20 -12.69 2.26
C LEU A 61 10.99 -11.73 2.15
N SER A 62 9.78 -12.29 2.15
CA SER A 62 8.53 -11.50 2.07
C SER A 62 8.14 -10.87 3.41
N ALA A 63 8.22 -11.62 4.52
CA ALA A 63 7.71 -11.20 5.83
C ALA A 63 8.79 -10.72 6.80
N ARG A 64 10.08 -10.96 6.50
CA ARG A 64 11.24 -10.63 7.35
C ARG A 64 11.14 -11.16 8.78
N HIS A 65 10.52 -12.33 8.96
CA HIS A 65 10.31 -12.96 10.26
C HIS A 65 11.47 -13.88 10.60
N SER A 66 12.38 -13.46 11.50
CA SER A 66 13.63 -14.17 11.83
C SER A 66 13.47 -15.66 12.20
N PRO A 67 12.47 -16.09 12.98
CA PRO A 67 12.25 -17.52 13.25
C PRO A 67 12.08 -18.38 12.00
N THR A 68 11.42 -17.84 10.96
CA THR A 68 11.23 -18.55 9.70
C THR A 68 12.55 -18.77 8.94
N LEU A 69 13.51 -17.84 9.07
CA LEU A 69 14.84 -17.97 8.48
C LEU A 69 15.59 -19.19 9.02
N TYR A 70 15.60 -19.37 10.34
CA TYR A 70 16.34 -20.50 10.96
C TYR A 70 15.73 -21.85 10.56
N LEU A 71 14.41 -21.95 10.47
CA LEU A 71 13.75 -23.14 9.95
C LEU A 71 14.08 -23.35 8.46
N ALA A 72 14.10 -22.30 7.65
CA ALA A 72 14.47 -22.39 6.24
C ALA A 72 15.90 -22.96 6.07
N LEU A 73 16.85 -22.43 6.83
CA LEU A 73 18.24 -22.90 6.81
C LEU A 73 18.36 -24.34 7.29
N GLY A 74 17.59 -24.72 8.31
CA GLY A 74 17.55 -26.10 8.81
C GLY A 74 17.05 -27.10 7.77
N PHE A 75 15.90 -26.80 7.15
CA PHE A 75 15.33 -27.68 6.12
C PHE A 75 16.21 -27.74 4.86
N LEU A 76 16.78 -26.60 4.42
CA LEU A 76 17.72 -26.59 3.29
C LEU A 76 19.00 -27.40 3.60
N GLY A 77 19.60 -27.15 4.76
CA GLY A 77 20.82 -27.85 5.17
C GLY A 77 20.59 -29.36 5.30
N SER A 78 19.51 -29.77 5.97
CA SER A 78 19.13 -31.16 6.07
C SER A 78 18.85 -31.78 4.70
N GLY A 79 18.10 -31.09 3.83
CA GLY A 79 17.83 -31.61 2.48
C GLY A 79 19.08 -31.80 1.64
N ILE A 80 20.05 -30.88 1.70
CA ILE A 80 21.33 -31.04 1.01
C ILE A 80 22.14 -32.23 1.55
N LEU A 81 22.22 -32.36 2.88
CA LEU A 81 22.95 -33.42 3.52
C LEU A 81 22.35 -34.83 3.21
N LEU A 82 21.02 -34.94 3.25
CA LEU A 82 20.34 -36.17 2.81
C LEU A 82 20.57 -36.44 1.31
N GLY A 83 20.64 -35.40 0.48
CA GLY A 83 21.00 -35.57 -0.93
C GLY A 83 22.43 -36.10 -1.13
N VAL A 84 23.37 -35.59 -0.34
CA VAL A 84 24.74 -36.11 -0.32
C VAL A 84 24.74 -37.59 0.11
N HIS A 85 23.98 -37.95 1.14
CA HIS A 85 23.82 -39.35 1.58
C HIS A 85 23.35 -40.23 0.42
N VAL A 86 22.29 -39.85 -0.29
CA VAL A 86 21.75 -40.61 -1.43
C VAL A 86 22.80 -40.81 -2.53
N ILE A 87 23.55 -39.78 -2.88
CA ILE A 87 24.61 -39.87 -3.88
C ILE A 87 25.71 -40.83 -3.41
N VAL A 88 26.17 -40.65 -2.19
CA VAL A 88 27.24 -41.46 -1.62
C VAL A 88 26.82 -42.95 -1.47
N ALA A 89 25.59 -43.18 -0.99
CA ALA A 89 25.05 -44.54 -0.90
C ALA A 89 24.94 -45.23 -2.27
N SER A 90 24.59 -44.49 -3.32
CA SER A 90 24.57 -45.02 -4.69
C SER A 90 25.98 -45.37 -5.24
N LEU A 91 27.00 -44.62 -4.81
CA LEU A 91 28.41 -44.92 -5.16
C LEU A 91 28.97 -46.13 -4.40
N LEU A 92 28.50 -46.33 -3.15
CA LEU A 92 28.83 -47.55 -2.35
C LEU A 92 28.46 -48.84 -3.05
N VAL A 93 27.23 -48.88 -3.61
CA VAL A 93 26.74 -50.06 -4.34
C VAL A 93 27.61 -50.33 -5.59
N ARG A 94 28.25 -49.32 -6.18
CA ARG A 94 29.07 -49.47 -7.38
C ARG A 94 30.54 -49.84 -7.13
N ASN A 95 31.18 -49.34 -6.06
CA ASN A 95 32.64 -49.33 -5.96
C ASN A 95 33.25 -50.15 -4.82
N ASN A 96 32.46 -50.78 -3.92
CA ASN A 96 32.93 -51.61 -2.79
C ASN A 96 34.03 -50.97 -1.90
N ALA A 97 34.07 -49.63 -1.80
CA ALA A 97 35.04 -48.89 -1.02
C ALA A 97 34.52 -48.55 0.37
N ALA A 98 35.34 -48.55 1.40
CA ALA A 98 34.94 -48.34 2.80
C ALA A 98 34.63 -46.83 3.11
N TRP A 99 35.26 -45.87 2.41
CA TRP A 99 35.10 -44.44 2.68
C TRP A 99 33.69 -43.89 2.41
N PRO A 100 32.91 -44.38 1.43
CA PRO A 100 31.56 -43.90 1.24
C PRO A 100 30.61 -44.24 2.39
N ALA A 101 30.82 -45.36 3.12
CA ALA A 101 29.99 -45.75 4.27
C ALA A 101 30.09 -44.71 5.40
N GLN A 102 31.31 -44.34 5.76
CA GLN A 102 31.57 -43.35 6.82
C GLN A 102 30.98 -41.97 6.43
N LEU A 103 31.05 -41.58 5.15
CA LEU A 103 30.49 -40.33 4.70
C LEU A 103 28.95 -40.33 4.69
N ALA A 104 28.34 -41.49 4.38
CA ALA A 104 26.88 -41.64 4.44
C ALA A 104 26.37 -41.53 5.89
N GLU A 105 26.97 -42.24 6.83
CA GLU A 105 26.62 -42.13 8.25
C GLU A 105 26.80 -40.72 8.79
N ALA A 106 27.92 -40.06 8.44
CA ALA A 106 28.20 -38.69 8.84
C ALA A 106 27.14 -37.71 8.27
N SER A 107 26.69 -37.88 7.02
CA SER A 107 25.69 -36.99 6.40
C SER A 107 24.31 -37.12 7.04
N ASP A 108 23.89 -38.31 7.46
CA ASP A 108 22.63 -38.52 8.19
C ASP A 108 22.66 -37.84 9.56
N MET A 109 23.69 -38.08 10.36
CA MET A 109 23.82 -37.47 11.68
C MET A 109 23.96 -35.95 11.59
N LEU A 110 24.65 -35.42 10.58
CA LEU A 110 24.73 -34.00 10.33
C LEU A 110 23.36 -33.39 9.96
N SER A 111 22.58 -34.14 9.17
CA SER A 111 21.20 -33.74 8.82
C SER A 111 20.33 -33.60 10.07
N ASP A 112 20.36 -34.59 10.95
CA ASP A 112 19.62 -34.60 12.21
C ASP A 112 20.06 -33.47 13.17
N GLY A 113 21.37 -33.24 13.24
CA GLY A 113 21.93 -32.13 14.02
C GLY A 113 21.48 -30.75 13.49
N VAL A 114 21.55 -30.54 12.19
CA VAL A 114 21.16 -29.27 11.55
C VAL A 114 19.68 -28.97 11.73
N ILE A 115 18.79 -29.96 11.54
CA ILE A 115 17.35 -29.74 11.73
C ILE A 115 17.02 -29.51 13.21
N SER A 116 17.63 -30.25 14.15
CA SER A 116 17.42 -30.11 15.59
C SER A 116 17.81 -28.71 16.09
N VAL A 117 19.00 -28.24 15.72
CA VAL A 117 19.49 -26.90 16.09
C VAL A 117 18.66 -25.83 15.46
N SER A 118 18.14 -26.01 14.24
CA SER A 118 17.31 -25.02 13.57
C SER A 118 15.96 -24.77 14.26
N PHE A 119 15.34 -25.84 14.81
CA PHE A 119 14.12 -25.70 15.61
C PHE A 119 14.39 -24.95 16.93
N LEU A 120 15.49 -25.26 17.62
CA LEU A 120 15.89 -24.54 18.83
C LEU A 120 16.22 -23.08 18.53
N ALA A 121 16.98 -22.81 17.46
CA ALA A 121 17.33 -21.46 17.01
C ALA A 121 16.09 -20.66 16.60
N SER A 122 15.13 -21.28 15.94
CA SER A 122 13.85 -20.65 15.59
C SER A 122 13.06 -20.24 16.84
N TRP A 123 13.00 -21.12 17.86
CA TRP A 123 12.39 -20.79 19.14
C TRP A 123 13.11 -19.66 19.86
N ALA A 124 14.44 -19.72 19.93
CA ALA A 124 15.26 -18.67 20.54
C ALA A 124 15.11 -17.32 19.82
N ALA A 125 15.18 -17.34 18.49
CA ALA A 125 14.97 -16.14 17.67
C ALA A 125 13.59 -15.53 17.92
N TRP A 126 12.56 -16.35 18.07
CA TRP A 126 11.25 -15.84 18.45
C TRP A 126 11.23 -15.22 19.85
N ARG A 127 11.87 -15.83 20.83
CA ARG A 127 11.91 -15.35 22.23
C ARG A 127 12.57 -13.98 22.32
N TRP A 128 13.58 -13.73 21.49
CA TRP A 128 14.37 -12.52 21.45
C TRP A 128 14.17 -11.65 20.19
N GLN A 129 13.12 -11.88 19.42
CA GLN A 129 12.85 -11.24 18.12
C GLN A 129 13.01 -9.73 18.19
N LYS A 130 12.39 -9.05 19.19
CA LYS A 130 12.47 -7.60 19.33
C LYS A 130 13.88 -7.06 19.55
N ALA A 131 14.77 -7.88 20.13
CA ALA A 131 16.16 -7.52 20.35
C ALA A 131 17.01 -7.80 19.10
N LEU A 132 16.76 -8.90 18.40
CA LEU A 132 17.47 -9.26 17.18
C LEU A 132 17.14 -8.30 16.02
N ASP A 133 15.87 -8.02 15.80
CA ASP A 133 15.43 -7.15 14.70
C ASP A 133 15.93 -5.71 14.85
N ARG A 134 16.19 -5.27 16.09
CA ARG A 134 16.75 -3.93 16.37
C ARG A 134 18.27 -3.85 16.28
N ARG A 135 18.98 -4.96 16.51
CA ARG A 135 20.45 -4.93 16.70
C ARG A 135 21.23 -5.54 15.53
N LEU A 136 20.62 -6.41 14.74
CA LEU A 136 21.32 -7.16 13.71
C LEU A 136 20.68 -6.98 12.34
N PRO A 137 21.45 -6.54 11.32
CA PRO A 137 20.97 -6.53 9.95
C PRO A 137 20.70 -7.98 9.47
N THR A 138 19.79 -8.14 8.51
CA THR A 138 19.34 -9.43 7.97
C THR A 138 20.50 -10.32 7.54
N ILE A 139 21.52 -9.74 6.91
CA ILE A 139 22.72 -10.49 6.48
C ILE A 139 23.47 -11.08 7.68
N ALA A 140 23.62 -10.34 8.77
CA ALA A 140 24.26 -10.84 9.97
C ALA A 140 23.46 -11.99 10.61
N GLN A 141 22.13 -11.95 10.59
CA GLN A 141 21.29 -13.05 11.06
C GLN A 141 21.47 -14.34 10.22
N VAL A 142 21.56 -14.20 8.89
CA VAL A 142 21.85 -15.32 7.97
C VAL A 142 23.22 -15.91 8.25
N VAL A 143 24.26 -15.08 8.39
CA VAL A 143 25.64 -15.52 8.65
C VAL A 143 25.74 -16.22 9.99
N ILE A 144 25.12 -15.68 11.05
CA ILE A 144 25.08 -16.31 12.37
C ILE A 144 24.32 -17.64 12.30
N GLY A 145 23.18 -17.71 11.62
CA GLY A 145 22.43 -18.94 11.45
C GLY A 145 23.22 -20.03 10.73
N ALA A 146 23.90 -19.66 9.64
CA ALA A 146 24.78 -20.56 8.90
C ALA A 146 26.00 -21.00 9.73
N ALA A 147 26.62 -20.10 10.49
CA ALA A 147 27.74 -20.42 11.37
C ALA A 147 27.32 -21.35 12.52
N VAL A 148 26.15 -21.15 13.11
CA VAL A 148 25.58 -22.04 14.15
C VAL A 148 25.29 -23.43 13.57
N ALA A 149 24.69 -23.48 12.37
CA ALA A 149 24.44 -24.77 11.69
C ALA A 149 25.75 -25.49 11.34
N ALA A 150 26.77 -24.79 10.84
CA ALA A 150 28.08 -25.35 10.53
C ALA A 150 28.82 -25.83 11.80
N ALA A 151 28.76 -25.04 12.90
CA ALA A 151 29.36 -25.41 14.17
C ALA A 151 28.66 -26.63 14.78
N ALA A 152 27.34 -26.71 14.73
CA ALA A 152 26.58 -27.86 15.16
C ALA A 152 26.92 -29.09 14.33
N GLY A 153 27.04 -28.95 13.01
CA GLY A 153 27.48 -29.99 12.12
C GLY A 153 28.89 -30.48 12.39
N TYR A 154 29.84 -29.58 12.60
CA TYR A 154 31.22 -29.95 12.96
C TYR A 154 31.29 -30.66 14.32
N PHE A 155 30.55 -30.16 15.30
CA PHE A 155 30.47 -30.79 16.65
C PHE A 155 29.84 -32.18 16.55
N ALA A 156 28.77 -32.34 15.79
CA ALA A 156 28.19 -33.63 15.49
C ALA A 156 29.21 -34.60 14.88
N PHE A 157 29.91 -34.17 13.81
CA PHE A 157 30.95 -34.99 13.14
C PHE A 157 32.07 -35.39 14.08
N THR A 158 32.54 -34.53 14.98
CA THR A 158 33.61 -34.86 15.93
C THR A 158 33.17 -35.82 17.02
N LEU A 159 31.92 -35.72 17.49
CA LEU A 159 31.34 -36.67 18.45
C LEU A 159 31.12 -38.03 17.83
N THR A 160 30.75 -38.14 16.57
CA THR A 160 30.40 -39.38 15.88
C THR A 160 31.61 -40.15 15.38
N SER A 161 32.77 -39.48 15.21
CA SER A 161 34.03 -40.17 14.89
C SER A 161 34.49 -41.14 16.00
N GLN A 162 33.86 -41.14 17.18
CA GLN A 162 34.12 -42.02 18.28
C GLN A 162 32.90 -42.90 18.59
N PRO A 163 32.95 -44.24 18.41
CA PRO A 163 31.78 -45.14 18.55
C PRO A 163 31.13 -45.11 19.94
N ALA A 164 31.87 -44.75 20.98
CA ALA A 164 31.36 -44.63 22.34
C ALA A 164 30.44 -43.41 22.54
N PHE A 165 30.54 -42.38 21.69
CA PHE A 165 29.79 -41.14 21.82
C PHE A 165 28.63 -40.99 20.82
N SER A 166 28.50 -41.85 19.79
CA SER A 166 27.45 -41.74 18.78
C SER A 166 26.05 -41.78 19.40
N LYS A 167 25.74 -42.76 20.24
CA LYS A 167 24.43 -42.85 20.92
C LYS A 167 24.12 -41.67 21.84
N MET A 168 25.15 -41.07 22.44
CA MET A 168 24.98 -39.92 23.31
C MET A 168 24.73 -38.63 22.50
N ALA A 169 25.30 -38.55 21.31
CA ALA A 169 25.02 -37.47 20.34
C ALA A 169 23.57 -37.53 19.85
N ASP A 170 23.06 -38.69 19.48
CA ASP A 170 21.68 -38.89 19.04
C ASP A 170 20.68 -38.46 20.12
N LEU A 171 20.89 -38.88 21.37
CA LEU A 171 20.06 -38.48 22.51
C LEU A 171 20.11 -36.97 22.75
N LEU A 172 21.27 -36.33 22.57
CA LEU A 172 21.41 -34.87 22.67
C LEU A 172 20.63 -34.15 21.58
N PHE A 173 20.72 -34.62 20.33
CA PHE A 173 19.96 -34.00 19.22
C PHE A 173 18.46 -34.15 19.42
N VAL A 174 17.98 -35.31 19.86
CA VAL A 174 16.58 -35.52 20.22
C VAL A 174 16.14 -34.54 21.33
N ALA A 175 16.94 -34.37 22.38
CA ALA A 175 16.63 -33.46 23.47
C ALA A 175 16.58 -31.98 22.99
N VAL A 176 17.55 -31.57 22.16
CA VAL A 176 17.62 -30.22 21.56
C VAL A 176 16.41 -29.99 20.67
N PHE A 177 16.06 -30.94 19.82
CA PHE A 177 14.92 -30.84 18.92
C PHE A 177 13.60 -30.76 19.69
N ALA A 178 13.41 -31.65 20.66
CA ALA A 178 12.22 -31.66 21.52
C ALA A 178 12.06 -30.34 22.29
N ALA A 179 13.15 -29.76 22.81
CA ALA A 179 13.12 -28.46 23.47
C ALA A 179 12.68 -27.33 22.53
N GLY A 180 13.21 -27.29 21.30
CA GLY A 180 12.81 -26.32 20.27
C GLY A 180 11.34 -26.48 19.87
N LEU A 181 10.90 -27.71 19.64
CA LEU A 181 9.53 -28.04 19.26
C LEU A 181 8.51 -27.69 20.37
N ILE A 182 8.83 -28.05 21.62
CA ILE A 182 8.01 -27.67 22.79
C ILE A 182 7.95 -26.16 22.92
N GLY A 183 9.07 -25.45 22.76
CA GLY A 183 9.15 -24.01 22.83
C GLY A 183 8.25 -23.30 21.77
N ILE A 184 8.27 -23.78 20.53
CA ILE A 184 7.41 -23.31 19.46
C ILE A 184 5.93 -23.62 19.76
N SER A 185 5.64 -24.82 20.24
CA SER A 185 4.28 -25.27 20.55
C SER A 185 3.64 -24.47 21.69
N LEU A 186 4.39 -24.14 22.72
CA LEU A 186 3.92 -23.38 23.89
C LEU A 186 3.55 -21.93 23.49
N LYS A 187 4.28 -21.35 22.53
CA LYS A 187 3.97 -20.01 22.01
C LYS A 187 2.62 -19.97 21.30
N ASN A 188 2.39 -20.94 20.44
CA ASN A 188 1.34 -20.88 19.43
C ASN A 188 0.03 -21.54 19.86
N ALA A 189 -0.05 -22.04 21.08
CA ALA A 189 -1.20 -22.79 21.59
C ALA A 189 -2.55 -22.06 21.48
N ALA A 190 -2.55 -20.72 21.41
CA ALA A 190 -3.78 -19.90 21.34
C ALA A 190 -4.12 -19.40 19.93
N ARG A 191 -3.13 -19.27 19.03
CA ARG A 191 -3.28 -18.61 17.71
C ARG A 191 -2.46 -19.30 16.61
N ALA A 192 -2.23 -20.61 16.69
CA ALA A 192 -1.45 -21.30 15.69
C ALA A 192 -2.08 -21.16 14.31
N ASP A 193 -1.37 -20.51 13.40
CA ASP A 193 -1.65 -20.47 11.98
C ASP A 193 -1.54 -21.89 11.38
N THR A 194 -2.20 -22.18 10.28
CA THR A 194 -2.17 -23.50 9.62
C THR A 194 -0.74 -23.99 9.40
N HIS A 195 0.16 -23.10 9.00
CA HIS A 195 1.58 -23.40 8.84
C HIS A 195 2.25 -23.91 10.12
N GLU A 196 2.04 -23.22 11.23
CA GLU A 196 2.65 -23.59 12.51
C GLU A 196 2.14 -24.95 13.02
N ARG A 197 0.86 -25.26 12.76
CA ARG A 197 0.30 -26.59 13.12
C ARG A 197 0.95 -27.70 12.34
N TRP A 198 1.17 -27.53 11.03
CA TRP A 198 1.83 -28.51 10.20
C TRP A 198 3.31 -28.65 10.53
N LEU A 199 4.01 -27.58 10.88
CA LEU A 199 5.40 -27.64 11.35
C LEU A 199 5.52 -28.35 12.68
N ILE A 200 4.58 -28.16 13.60
CA ILE A 200 4.55 -28.92 14.88
C ILE A 200 4.31 -30.41 14.62
N LEU A 201 3.35 -30.74 13.75
CA LEU A 201 3.08 -32.10 13.37
C LEU A 201 4.30 -32.77 12.71
N ALA A 202 4.91 -32.07 11.75
CA ALA A 202 6.14 -32.53 11.10
C ALA A 202 7.26 -32.76 12.12
N GLY A 203 7.45 -31.80 13.04
CA GLY A 203 8.45 -31.89 14.09
C GLY A 203 8.22 -33.09 15.03
N ILE A 204 6.98 -33.44 15.35
CA ILE A 204 6.65 -34.64 16.14
C ILE A 204 7.15 -35.91 15.42
N PHE A 205 6.81 -36.06 14.13
CA PHE A 205 7.26 -37.21 13.36
C PHE A 205 8.78 -37.29 13.21
N LEU A 206 9.45 -36.15 13.05
CA LEU A 206 10.90 -36.08 12.93
C LEU A 206 11.59 -36.47 14.26
N VAL A 207 11.08 -35.99 15.42
CA VAL A 207 11.58 -36.39 16.73
C VAL A 207 11.39 -37.90 16.94
N ASP A 208 10.21 -38.39 16.59
CA ASP A 208 9.89 -39.81 16.74
C ASP A 208 10.79 -40.72 15.87
N GLY A 209 11.11 -40.25 14.64
CA GLY A 209 12.07 -40.91 13.76
C GLY A 209 13.46 -40.98 14.36
N GLN A 210 13.97 -39.87 14.91
CA GLN A 210 15.29 -39.81 15.56
C GLN A 210 15.33 -40.69 16.85
N VAL A 211 14.28 -40.66 17.66
CA VAL A 211 14.18 -41.54 18.86
C VAL A 211 14.18 -42.99 18.45
N ALA A 212 13.43 -43.36 17.42
CA ALA A 212 13.36 -44.71 16.91
C ALA A 212 14.74 -45.17 16.40
N ALA A 213 15.46 -44.37 15.64
CA ALA A 213 16.80 -44.65 15.16
C ALA A 213 17.80 -44.87 16.33
N GLY A 214 17.83 -43.92 17.29
CA GLY A 214 18.75 -44.00 18.44
C GLY A 214 18.50 -45.19 19.40
N LEU A 215 17.22 -45.55 19.64
CA LEU A 215 16.86 -46.65 20.55
C LEU A 215 16.93 -48.03 19.90
N LEU A 216 16.60 -48.14 18.61
CA LEU A 216 16.46 -49.41 17.92
C LEU A 216 17.74 -49.88 17.23
N GLY A 217 18.74 -48.98 17.15
CA GLY A 217 19.98 -49.21 16.41
C GLY A 217 19.75 -48.97 14.91
N ASP A 218 20.79 -48.45 14.29
CA ASP A 218 20.73 -48.07 12.88
C ASP A 218 20.65 -49.31 12.00
N SER A 219 19.64 -49.40 11.15
CA SER A 219 19.60 -50.38 10.05
C SER A 219 20.53 -50.00 8.90
N ALA A 220 21.43 -49.03 9.12
CA ALA A 220 22.24 -48.38 8.11
C ALA A 220 23.05 -49.34 7.23
N GLY A 221 23.50 -50.47 7.77
CA GLY A 221 24.24 -51.48 7.03
C GLY A 221 23.40 -52.59 6.38
N SER A 222 22.11 -52.71 6.69
CA SER A 222 21.28 -53.88 6.30
C SER A 222 20.42 -53.67 5.05
N GLY A 223 20.37 -52.48 4.46
CA GLY A 223 19.46 -52.18 3.33
C GLY A 223 17.99 -52.25 3.69
N GLN A 224 17.64 -52.24 4.99
CA GLN A 224 16.28 -52.36 5.49
C GLN A 224 15.66 -50.97 5.67
N VAL A 225 14.37 -50.85 5.36
CA VAL A 225 13.56 -49.68 5.70
C VAL A 225 12.79 -50.00 6.97
N GLY A 226 13.07 -49.27 8.04
CA GLY A 226 12.43 -49.45 9.33
C GLY A 226 11.40 -48.35 9.63
N ALA A 227 10.86 -48.39 10.85
CA ALA A 227 9.89 -47.41 11.33
C ALA A 227 10.49 -45.99 11.43
N ALA A 228 11.79 -45.89 11.71
CA ALA A 228 12.49 -44.62 11.82
C ALA A 228 12.50 -43.85 10.51
N GLU A 229 12.90 -44.49 9.41
CA GLU A 229 12.93 -43.89 8.08
C GLU A 229 11.53 -43.51 7.60
N LEU A 230 10.52 -44.37 7.86
CA LEU A 230 9.14 -44.04 7.50
C LEU A 230 8.63 -42.81 8.24
N MET A 231 8.90 -42.66 9.54
CA MET A 231 8.51 -41.50 10.32
C MET A 231 9.22 -40.24 9.84
N THR A 232 10.48 -40.33 9.49
CA THR A 232 11.25 -39.22 8.91
C THR A 232 10.64 -38.77 7.58
N VAL A 233 10.33 -39.69 6.66
CA VAL A 233 9.65 -39.42 5.39
C VAL A 233 8.31 -38.70 5.64
N VAL A 234 7.48 -39.23 6.54
CA VAL A 234 6.17 -38.65 6.89
C VAL A 234 6.33 -37.25 7.48
N GLY A 235 7.32 -37.02 8.33
CA GLY A 235 7.62 -35.72 8.92
C GLY A 235 7.98 -34.66 7.87
N TYR A 236 8.90 -34.98 6.99
CA TYR A 236 9.27 -34.06 5.91
C TYR A 236 8.13 -33.82 4.91
N PHE A 237 7.37 -34.87 4.60
CA PHE A 237 6.19 -34.73 3.73
C PHE A 237 5.09 -33.89 4.40
N ALA A 238 4.83 -34.06 5.69
CA ALA A 238 3.91 -33.22 6.44
C ALA A 238 4.36 -31.74 6.45
N ALA A 239 5.66 -31.50 6.64
CA ALA A 239 6.23 -30.15 6.54
C ALA A 239 6.02 -29.53 5.15
N PHE A 240 6.23 -30.33 4.08
CA PHE A 240 6.02 -29.90 2.70
C PHE A 240 4.57 -29.55 2.44
N VAL A 241 3.63 -30.45 2.72
CA VAL A 241 2.19 -30.21 2.53
C VAL A 241 1.73 -28.97 3.32
N GLY A 242 2.14 -28.88 4.57
CA GLY A 242 1.82 -27.73 5.43
C GLY A 242 2.35 -26.41 4.89
N SER A 243 3.56 -26.42 4.35
CA SER A 243 4.17 -25.23 3.74
C SER A 243 3.43 -24.79 2.48
N VAL A 244 3.05 -25.73 1.62
CA VAL A 244 2.26 -25.47 0.41
C VAL A 244 0.87 -24.92 0.76
N LEU A 245 0.13 -25.60 1.65
CA LEU A 245 -1.21 -25.16 2.07
C LEU A 245 -1.19 -23.78 2.71
N SER A 246 -0.22 -23.52 3.57
CA SER A 246 -0.04 -22.22 4.22
C SER A 246 0.28 -21.10 3.20
N THR A 247 1.10 -21.41 2.19
CA THR A 247 1.42 -20.44 1.12
C THR A 247 0.17 -20.11 0.31
N PHE A 248 -0.64 -21.10 0.01
CA PHE A 248 -1.91 -20.93 -0.69
C PHE A 248 -2.89 -20.06 0.12
N GLU A 249 -3.04 -20.32 1.43
CA GLU A 249 -3.85 -19.47 2.31
C GLU A 249 -3.39 -18.01 2.35
N LEU A 250 -2.07 -17.78 2.41
CA LEU A 250 -1.51 -16.44 2.39
C LEU A 250 -1.82 -15.72 1.07
N PHE A 251 -1.70 -16.44 -0.05
CA PHE A 251 -2.04 -15.91 -1.36
C PHE A 251 -3.51 -15.49 -1.43
N GLN A 252 -4.42 -16.35 -0.99
CA GLN A 252 -5.86 -16.03 -0.95
C GLN A 252 -6.18 -14.82 -0.05
N ARG A 253 -5.51 -14.72 1.11
CA ARG A 253 -5.69 -13.57 2.01
C ARG A 253 -5.21 -12.27 1.36
N ALA A 254 -4.04 -12.31 0.69
CA ALA A 254 -3.49 -11.18 -0.02
C ALA A 254 -4.41 -10.72 -1.17
N GLU A 255 -4.96 -11.66 -1.93
CA GLU A 255 -5.89 -11.39 -3.02
C GLU A 255 -7.19 -10.72 -2.53
N ARG A 256 -7.78 -11.25 -1.44
CA ARG A 256 -8.97 -10.65 -0.81
C ARG A 256 -8.67 -9.23 -0.28
N ALA A 257 -7.51 -9.03 0.36
CA ALA A 257 -7.11 -7.71 0.83
C ALA A 257 -6.92 -6.71 -0.32
N MET A 258 -6.34 -7.15 -1.45
CA MET A 258 -6.24 -6.33 -2.66
C MET A 258 -7.60 -5.96 -3.24
N GLN A 259 -8.54 -6.90 -3.30
CA GLN A 259 -9.90 -6.62 -3.80
C GLN A 259 -10.63 -5.58 -2.94
N VAL A 260 -10.54 -5.72 -1.61
CA VAL A 260 -11.11 -4.73 -0.67
C VAL A 260 -10.44 -3.37 -0.82
N ALA A 261 -9.10 -3.32 -0.95
CA ALA A 261 -8.37 -2.08 -1.14
C ALA A 261 -8.72 -1.39 -2.47
N ARG A 262 -8.88 -2.15 -3.56
CA ARG A 262 -9.34 -1.62 -4.86
C ARG A 262 -10.76 -1.05 -4.76
N GLY A 263 -11.69 -1.78 -4.17
CA GLY A 263 -13.07 -1.29 -4.00
C GLY A 263 -13.13 0.02 -3.19
N ARG A 264 -12.33 0.13 -2.14
CA ARG A 264 -12.23 1.36 -1.32
C ARG A 264 -11.61 2.53 -2.09
N ASN A 265 -10.61 2.25 -2.93
CA ASN A 265 -9.99 3.27 -3.77
C ASN A 265 -10.98 3.82 -4.81
N ASP A 266 -11.76 2.94 -5.45
CA ASP A 266 -12.78 3.33 -6.42
C ASP A 266 -13.90 4.18 -5.78
N GLU A 267 -14.30 3.85 -4.54
CA GLU A 267 -15.27 4.62 -3.76
C GLU A 267 -14.73 6.02 -3.43
N LEU A 268 -13.49 6.11 -2.94
CA LEU A 268 -12.83 7.39 -2.66
C LEU A 268 -12.68 8.26 -3.90
N GLN A 269 -12.36 7.68 -5.05
CA GLN A 269 -12.26 8.44 -6.30
C GLN A 269 -13.60 9.02 -6.74
N ARG A 270 -14.70 8.28 -6.55
CA ARG A 270 -16.06 8.79 -6.83
C ARG A 270 -16.42 9.94 -5.88
N GLU A 271 -16.15 9.80 -4.59
CA GLU A 271 -16.41 10.83 -3.59
C GLU A 271 -15.64 12.12 -3.89
N VAL A 272 -14.35 12.00 -4.23
CA VAL A 272 -13.51 13.14 -4.64
C VAL A 272 -14.06 13.81 -5.91
N GLY A 273 -14.56 13.03 -6.88
CA GLY A 273 -15.19 13.54 -8.08
C GLY A 273 -16.43 14.39 -7.79
N VAL A 274 -17.35 13.85 -6.99
CA VAL A 274 -18.58 14.57 -6.57
C VAL A 274 -18.25 15.84 -5.80
N ARG A 275 -17.29 15.77 -4.87
CA ARG A 275 -16.88 16.95 -4.09
C ARG A 275 -16.27 18.04 -4.94
N LYS A 276 -15.41 17.70 -5.91
CA LYS A 276 -14.84 18.67 -6.86
C LYS A 276 -15.90 19.34 -7.71
N GLN A 277 -16.89 18.58 -8.16
CA GLN A 277 -18.00 19.14 -8.95
C GLN A 277 -18.83 20.13 -8.11
N ALA A 278 -19.20 19.74 -6.88
CA ALA A 278 -19.93 20.63 -5.96
C ALA A 278 -19.13 21.89 -5.60
N GLU A 279 -17.80 21.77 -5.44
CA GLU A 279 -16.91 22.90 -5.17
C GLU A 279 -16.84 23.86 -6.37
N GLU A 280 -16.77 23.33 -7.59
CA GLU A 280 -16.77 24.15 -8.83
C GLU A 280 -18.12 24.84 -9.04
N GLU A 281 -19.25 24.16 -8.82
CA GLU A 281 -20.58 24.77 -8.85
C GLU A 281 -20.71 25.89 -7.79
N SER A 282 -20.24 25.63 -6.56
CA SER A 282 -20.21 26.66 -5.50
C SER A 282 -19.32 27.84 -5.88
N ARG A 283 -18.19 27.59 -6.54
CA ARG A 283 -17.28 28.64 -7.01
C ARG A 283 -17.91 29.49 -8.10
N GLN A 284 -18.61 28.89 -9.06
CA GLN A 284 -19.32 29.60 -10.10
C GLN A 284 -20.43 30.51 -9.53
N LEU A 285 -21.23 29.99 -8.60
CA LEU A 285 -22.23 30.79 -7.90
C LEU A 285 -21.62 31.98 -7.13
N ALA A 286 -20.37 31.85 -6.65
CA ALA A 286 -19.66 32.90 -5.94
C ALA A 286 -19.10 34.00 -6.84
N LEU A 287 -19.12 33.89 -8.19
CA LEU A 287 -18.61 34.84 -9.15
C LEU A 287 -19.71 35.67 -9.85
N ILE A 288 -20.95 35.29 -9.68
CA ILE A 288 -22.13 35.95 -10.34
C ILE A 288 -22.89 36.80 -9.33
N ASP A 289 -23.39 37.94 -9.75
CA ASP A 289 -24.33 38.72 -8.97
C ASP A 289 -25.75 38.14 -9.09
N PRO A 290 -26.37 37.75 -7.94
CA PRO A 290 -27.65 37.02 -7.95
C PRO A 290 -28.83 37.83 -8.47
N LEU A 291 -28.76 39.17 -8.46
CA LEU A 291 -29.82 40.06 -8.97
C LEU A 291 -29.74 40.20 -10.50
N THR A 292 -28.57 40.56 -11.00
CA THR A 292 -28.40 40.94 -12.40
C THR A 292 -27.93 39.80 -13.30
N ASN A 293 -27.49 38.69 -12.73
CA ASN A 293 -26.97 37.52 -13.43
C ASN A 293 -25.73 37.78 -14.32
N ILE A 294 -25.02 38.90 -14.07
CA ILE A 294 -23.69 39.17 -14.61
C ILE A 294 -22.62 38.91 -13.56
N TYR A 295 -21.34 39.09 -13.88
CA TYR A 295 -20.28 38.88 -12.87
C TYR A 295 -20.43 39.88 -11.72
N ASN A 296 -20.08 39.40 -10.52
CA ASN A 296 -19.93 40.28 -9.37
C ASN A 296 -18.49 40.81 -9.30
N ARG A 297 -18.17 41.63 -8.30
CA ARG A 297 -16.84 42.23 -8.10
C ARG A 297 -15.71 41.17 -8.09
N ARG A 298 -15.93 40.00 -7.49
CA ARG A 298 -14.93 38.88 -7.48
C ARG A 298 -14.76 38.30 -8.87
N GLY A 299 -15.88 38.06 -9.57
CA GLY A 299 -15.89 37.56 -10.93
C GLY A 299 -15.18 38.49 -11.88
N PHE A 300 -15.46 39.81 -11.76
CA PHE A 300 -14.78 40.86 -12.52
C PHE A 300 -13.26 40.80 -12.32
N THR A 301 -12.79 40.85 -11.07
CA THR A 301 -11.35 40.88 -10.78
C THR A 301 -10.63 39.64 -11.33
N ALA A 302 -11.23 38.47 -11.18
CA ALA A 302 -10.65 37.20 -11.66
C ALA A 302 -10.53 37.17 -13.19
N LEU A 303 -11.60 37.58 -13.92
CA LEU A 303 -11.64 37.52 -15.37
C LEU A 303 -10.91 38.66 -16.02
N ALA A 304 -11.02 39.88 -15.49
CA ALA A 304 -10.36 41.07 -16.02
C ALA A 304 -8.83 40.90 -16.05
N THR A 305 -8.26 40.27 -15.01
CA THR A 305 -6.82 39.95 -15.01
C THR A 305 -6.45 39.01 -16.15
N HIS A 306 -7.28 38.02 -16.43
CA HIS A 306 -7.05 37.07 -17.52
C HIS A 306 -7.17 37.69 -18.89
N VAL A 307 -8.24 38.49 -19.11
CA VAL A 307 -8.46 39.21 -20.38
C VAL A 307 -7.31 40.18 -20.66
N ARG A 308 -6.84 40.89 -19.64
CA ARG A 308 -5.69 41.80 -19.77
C ARG A 308 -4.42 41.06 -20.20
N GLU A 309 -4.13 39.90 -19.59
CA GLU A 309 -2.97 39.09 -19.97
C GLU A 309 -3.05 38.60 -21.43
N ILE A 310 -4.23 38.20 -21.89
CA ILE A 310 -4.47 37.84 -23.29
C ILE A 310 -4.25 39.05 -24.21
N ALA A 311 -4.85 40.21 -23.90
CA ALA A 311 -4.72 41.43 -24.67
C ALA A 311 -3.26 41.88 -24.76
N ARG A 312 -2.50 41.80 -23.66
CA ARG A 312 -1.07 42.13 -23.63
C ARG A 312 -0.27 41.23 -24.60
N ARG A 313 -0.55 39.91 -24.64
CA ARG A 313 0.09 38.99 -25.59
C ARG A 313 -0.28 39.28 -27.04
N GLN A 314 -1.50 39.74 -27.27
CA GLN A 314 -2.00 40.10 -28.59
C GLN A 314 -1.63 41.55 -29.02
N GLN A 315 -0.87 42.28 -28.18
CA GLN A 315 -0.51 43.68 -28.41
C GLN A 315 -1.73 44.59 -28.60
N ARG A 316 -2.82 44.32 -27.86
CA ARG A 316 -4.06 45.14 -27.90
C ARG A 316 -4.20 45.95 -26.62
N PRO A 317 -4.67 47.20 -26.72
CA PRO A 317 -5.04 47.96 -25.53
C PRO A 317 -6.26 47.35 -24.86
N VAL A 318 -6.39 47.56 -23.55
CA VAL A 318 -7.60 47.27 -22.80
C VAL A 318 -8.23 48.57 -22.31
N HIS A 319 -9.55 48.59 -22.31
CA HIS A 319 -10.34 49.68 -21.77
C HIS A 319 -11.23 49.19 -20.66
N LEU A 320 -11.20 49.86 -19.53
CA LEU A 320 -12.09 49.66 -18.42
C LEU A 320 -13.11 50.79 -18.37
N LEU A 321 -14.37 50.44 -18.37
CA LEU A 321 -15.47 51.36 -18.16
C LEU A 321 -16.00 51.14 -16.75
N LEU A 322 -15.99 52.16 -15.93
CA LEU A 322 -16.74 52.19 -14.67
C LEU A 322 -18.01 53.00 -14.92
N ILE A 323 -19.15 52.42 -14.63
CA ILE A 323 -20.48 52.95 -14.96
C ILE A 323 -21.30 53.01 -13.68
N ASP A 324 -21.97 54.12 -13.44
CA ASP A 324 -22.82 54.32 -12.28
C ASP A 324 -24.18 54.86 -12.75
N LEU A 325 -25.28 54.32 -12.20
CA LEU A 325 -26.61 54.75 -12.52
C LEU A 325 -26.94 56.12 -11.86
N ASP A 326 -27.14 57.14 -12.68
CA ASP A 326 -27.43 58.44 -12.19
C ASP A 326 -28.77 58.48 -11.41
N ARG A 327 -28.75 59.14 -10.25
CA ARG A 327 -29.94 59.32 -9.40
C ARG A 327 -30.64 58.01 -8.98
N PHE A 328 -29.94 56.87 -8.96
CA PHE A 328 -30.51 55.57 -8.59
C PHE A 328 -31.18 55.59 -7.22
N LYS A 329 -30.61 56.34 -6.25
CA LYS A 329 -31.22 56.52 -4.94
C LYS A 329 -32.61 57.13 -5.05
N ARG A 330 -32.82 58.10 -5.96
CA ARG A 330 -34.13 58.72 -6.19
C ARG A 330 -35.15 57.71 -6.76
N ILE A 331 -34.72 56.79 -7.60
CA ILE A 331 -35.59 55.69 -8.06
C ILE A 331 -36.05 54.84 -6.86
N ASN A 332 -35.14 54.44 -5.98
CA ASN A 332 -35.46 53.70 -4.77
C ASN A 332 -36.39 54.48 -3.82
N ASP A 333 -36.07 55.77 -3.57
CA ASP A 333 -36.84 56.61 -2.64
C ASP A 333 -38.25 56.91 -3.15
N THR A 334 -38.43 57.02 -4.48
CA THR A 334 -39.72 57.35 -5.10
C THR A 334 -40.60 56.13 -5.36
N PHE A 335 -40.01 55.04 -5.82
CA PHE A 335 -40.76 53.87 -6.32
C PHE A 335 -40.53 52.60 -5.51
N GLY A 336 -39.66 52.66 -4.50
CA GLY A 336 -39.32 51.52 -3.63
C GLY A 336 -38.22 50.62 -4.20
N HIS A 337 -37.58 49.89 -3.32
CA HIS A 337 -36.42 49.00 -3.64
C HIS A 337 -36.73 47.95 -4.70
N ALA A 338 -37.96 47.41 -4.74
CA ALA A 338 -38.34 46.44 -5.77
C ALA A 338 -38.31 46.99 -7.20
N VAL A 339 -38.54 48.30 -7.34
CA VAL A 339 -38.43 49.00 -8.65
C VAL A 339 -36.97 49.33 -8.95
N GLY A 340 -36.19 49.68 -7.95
CA GLY A 340 -34.73 49.84 -8.10
C GLY A 340 -34.05 48.54 -8.53
N ASP A 341 -34.44 47.40 -7.94
CA ASP A 341 -33.94 46.07 -8.34
C ASP A 341 -34.26 45.75 -9.81
N LYS A 342 -35.48 46.13 -10.27
CA LYS A 342 -35.82 46.02 -11.72
C LYS A 342 -34.95 46.91 -12.61
N ALA A 343 -34.65 48.13 -12.17
CA ALA A 343 -33.78 49.05 -12.91
C ALA A 343 -32.36 48.48 -13.02
N LEU A 344 -31.82 47.89 -11.95
CA LEU A 344 -30.52 47.23 -11.99
C LEU A 344 -30.50 46.00 -12.91
N LEU A 345 -31.55 45.19 -12.85
CA LEU A 345 -31.70 44.01 -13.71
C LEU A 345 -31.76 44.40 -15.18
N GLU A 346 -32.57 45.41 -15.50
CA GLU A 346 -32.73 45.93 -16.86
C GLU A 346 -31.39 46.48 -17.38
N PHE A 347 -30.71 47.32 -16.58
CA PHE A 347 -29.42 47.85 -16.99
C PHE A 347 -28.35 46.75 -17.20
N GLY A 348 -28.32 45.74 -16.37
CA GLY A 348 -27.48 44.53 -16.56
C GLY A 348 -27.79 43.80 -17.86
N GLN A 349 -29.07 43.71 -18.27
CA GLN A 349 -29.48 43.13 -19.54
C GLN A 349 -29.03 44.02 -20.72
N ILE A 350 -29.18 45.33 -20.60
CA ILE A 350 -28.70 46.31 -21.61
C ILE A 350 -27.18 46.20 -21.81
N LEU A 351 -26.41 46.10 -20.73
CA LEU A 351 -24.97 45.87 -20.80
C LEU A 351 -24.64 44.58 -21.51
N THR A 352 -25.30 43.47 -21.14
CA THR A 352 -25.07 42.16 -21.76
C THR A 352 -25.44 42.16 -23.26
N ALA A 353 -26.46 42.89 -23.66
CA ALA A 353 -26.85 43.06 -25.07
C ALA A 353 -25.90 43.98 -25.84
N THR A 354 -25.27 44.93 -25.16
CA THR A 354 -24.38 45.92 -25.77
C THR A 354 -22.96 45.34 -25.98
N PHE A 355 -22.41 44.63 -24.99
CA PHE A 355 -21.05 44.16 -25.04
C PHE A 355 -20.98 42.71 -25.53
N ARG A 356 -19.83 42.27 -26.03
CA ARG A 356 -19.64 40.95 -26.58
C ARG A 356 -19.43 39.92 -25.46
N LYS A 357 -19.60 38.61 -25.75
CA LYS A 357 -19.28 37.53 -24.81
C LYS A 357 -17.82 37.47 -24.41
N SER A 358 -16.92 38.07 -25.19
CA SER A 358 -15.48 38.18 -24.88
C SER A 358 -15.19 39.28 -23.86
N ASP A 359 -16.12 40.20 -23.65
CA ASP A 359 -15.96 41.34 -22.78
C ASP A 359 -16.43 40.96 -21.37
N VAL A 360 -15.77 41.46 -20.32
CA VAL A 360 -16.15 41.19 -18.96
C VAL A 360 -17.12 42.25 -18.47
N VAL A 361 -18.37 41.86 -18.25
CA VAL A 361 -19.43 42.74 -17.74
C VAL A 361 -19.75 42.30 -16.30
N ALA A 362 -19.72 43.23 -15.37
CA ALA A 362 -19.91 42.96 -13.95
C ALA A 362 -20.68 44.08 -13.23
N ARG A 363 -21.36 43.71 -12.13
CA ARG A 363 -21.87 44.64 -11.13
C ARG A 363 -20.94 44.60 -9.91
N THR A 364 -20.31 45.76 -9.61
CA THR A 364 -19.25 45.83 -8.59
C THR A 364 -19.72 46.43 -7.27
N GLY A 365 -20.84 47.10 -7.27
CA GLY A 365 -21.44 47.75 -6.09
C GLY A 365 -22.95 47.88 -6.23
N GLY A 366 -23.58 48.70 -5.41
CA GLY A 366 -25.04 48.93 -5.42
C GLY A 366 -25.59 49.24 -6.80
N ASP A 367 -25.20 50.39 -7.36
CA ASP A 367 -25.55 50.96 -8.69
C ASP A 367 -24.34 51.02 -9.64
N GLU A 368 -23.22 50.48 -9.26
CA GLU A 368 -21.96 50.47 -9.99
C GLU A 368 -21.78 49.22 -10.86
N PHE A 369 -21.39 49.44 -12.11
CA PHE A 369 -21.08 48.39 -13.06
C PHE A 369 -19.68 48.62 -13.66
N CYS A 370 -19.00 47.52 -13.95
CA CYS A 370 -17.72 47.54 -14.62
C CYS A 370 -17.76 46.74 -15.94
N VAL A 371 -17.12 47.28 -16.97
CA VAL A 371 -16.90 46.53 -18.21
C VAL A 371 -15.43 46.62 -18.60
N LEU A 372 -14.82 45.46 -18.91
CA LEU A 372 -13.48 45.41 -19.48
C LEU A 372 -13.53 44.82 -20.88
N LEU A 373 -12.93 45.52 -21.84
CA LEU A 373 -12.85 45.07 -23.21
C LEU A 373 -11.47 45.32 -23.81
N ALA A 374 -11.08 44.46 -24.76
CA ALA A 374 -9.79 44.52 -25.46
C ALA A 374 -10.02 44.97 -26.92
N GLU A 375 -10.32 46.25 -27.10
CA GLU A 375 -10.65 46.86 -28.40
C GLU A 375 -9.77 48.09 -28.64
N PRO A 376 -9.52 48.47 -29.92
CA PRO A 376 -8.92 49.78 -30.28
C PRO A 376 -9.80 50.96 -29.82
N ASP A 377 -9.23 52.16 -29.79
CA ASP A 377 -9.90 53.39 -29.30
C ASP A 377 -11.19 53.70 -30.05
N GLU A 378 -11.24 53.46 -31.36
CA GLU A 378 -12.45 53.66 -32.16
C GLU A 378 -13.57 52.69 -31.75
N GLY A 379 -13.20 51.46 -31.30
CA GLY A 379 -14.15 50.48 -30.84
C GLY A 379 -14.89 50.89 -29.57
N ILE A 380 -14.23 51.62 -28.68
CA ILE A 380 -14.81 52.13 -27.43
C ILE A 380 -15.89 53.17 -27.72
N GLN A 381 -15.61 54.13 -28.58
CA GLN A 381 -16.60 55.16 -28.93
C GLN A 381 -17.85 54.54 -29.54
N THR A 382 -17.66 53.55 -30.40
CA THR A 382 -18.78 52.79 -30.99
C THR A 382 -19.57 52.01 -29.94
N ALA A 383 -18.89 51.35 -28.98
CA ALA A 383 -19.55 50.59 -27.89
C ALA A 383 -20.36 51.53 -26.98
N LEU A 384 -19.79 52.70 -26.63
CA LEU A 384 -20.50 53.71 -25.82
C LEU A 384 -21.70 54.31 -26.53
N ALA A 385 -21.56 54.64 -27.81
CA ALA A 385 -22.69 55.14 -28.60
C ALA A 385 -23.85 54.12 -28.65
N ARG A 386 -23.49 52.84 -28.82
CA ARG A 386 -24.46 51.72 -28.77
C ARG A 386 -25.10 51.58 -27.39
N LEU A 387 -24.30 51.70 -26.30
CA LEU A 387 -24.83 51.63 -24.95
C LEU A 387 -25.85 52.76 -24.71
N ARG A 388 -25.50 54.00 -25.03
CA ARG A 388 -26.41 55.13 -24.91
C ARG A 388 -27.70 54.93 -25.71
N GLN A 389 -27.58 54.47 -26.97
CA GLN A 389 -28.74 54.19 -27.80
C GLN A 389 -29.64 53.09 -27.21
N ASN A 390 -29.05 52.03 -26.64
CA ASN A 390 -29.83 50.93 -26.02
C ASN A 390 -30.55 51.41 -24.76
N VAL A 391 -29.94 52.28 -23.96
CA VAL A 391 -30.59 52.93 -22.81
C VAL A 391 -31.72 53.84 -23.22
N ASP A 392 -31.50 54.68 -24.26
CA ASP A 392 -32.52 55.56 -24.80
C ASP A 392 -33.72 54.76 -25.37
N ASN A 393 -33.45 53.68 -26.11
CA ASN A 393 -34.47 52.77 -26.61
C ASN A 393 -35.30 52.17 -25.49
N SER A 394 -34.64 51.75 -24.36
CA SER A 394 -35.33 51.19 -23.19
C SER A 394 -36.21 52.25 -22.52
N ASN A 395 -35.70 53.47 -22.37
CA ASN A 395 -36.47 54.58 -21.82
C ASN A 395 -37.67 54.94 -22.69
N ASP A 396 -37.55 54.94 -24.02
CA ASP A 396 -38.60 55.28 -24.95
C ASP A 396 -39.66 54.23 -25.14
N ALA A 397 -39.34 52.95 -24.78
CA ALA A 397 -40.30 51.87 -24.77
C ALA A 397 -41.44 52.05 -23.76
N GLY A 398 -41.28 52.97 -22.77
CA GLY A 398 -42.31 53.43 -21.87
C GLY A 398 -42.86 52.32 -20.92
N THR A 399 -42.13 51.28 -20.71
CA THR A 399 -42.53 50.09 -19.90
C THR A 399 -42.41 50.33 -18.41
N HIS A 400 -41.76 51.45 -17.98
CA HIS A 400 -41.46 51.74 -16.58
C HIS A 400 -41.68 53.20 -16.23
N GLN A 401 -41.87 53.47 -14.92
CA GLN A 401 -42.15 54.83 -14.37
C GLN A 401 -40.86 55.64 -14.08
N TYR A 402 -39.68 55.08 -14.39
CA TYR A 402 -38.39 55.70 -14.17
C TYR A 402 -37.66 55.86 -15.50
N ARG A 403 -36.64 56.71 -15.52
CA ARG A 403 -35.74 56.87 -16.66
C ARG A 403 -34.34 56.45 -16.22
N LEU A 404 -33.71 55.55 -17.02
CA LEU A 404 -32.33 55.12 -16.81
C LEU A 404 -31.39 56.19 -17.39
N GLU A 405 -30.53 56.71 -16.54
CA GLU A 405 -29.42 57.59 -16.93
C GLU A 405 -28.15 57.04 -16.30
N PHE A 406 -27.00 57.21 -16.93
CA PHE A 406 -25.75 56.72 -16.40
C PHE A 406 -24.59 57.68 -16.72
N SER A 407 -23.61 57.68 -15.81
CA SER A 407 -22.30 58.30 -16.00
C SER A 407 -21.24 57.21 -16.23
N VAL A 408 -20.22 57.47 -17.02
CA VAL A 408 -19.19 56.50 -17.35
C VAL A 408 -17.80 57.14 -17.31
N GLY A 409 -16.92 56.55 -16.51
CA GLY A 409 -15.48 56.82 -16.55
C GLY A 409 -14.74 55.78 -17.36
N ILE A 410 -13.75 56.20 -18.11
CA ILE A 410 -12.97 55.31 -18.98
C ILE A 410 -11.51 55.39 -18.60
N ALA A 411 -10.92 54.24 -18.33
CA ALA A 411 -9.48 54.09 -18.19
C ALA A 411 -8.94 53.19 -19.29
N ARG A 412 -7.73 53.48 -19.75
CA ARG A 412 -7.04 52.74 -20.81
C ARG A 412 -5.70 52.25 -20.31
N ALA A 413 -5.32 51.04 -20.70
CA ALA A 413 -3.95 50.54 -20.57
C ALA A 413 -3.43 49.99 -21.88
N MET A 414 -2.23 50.39 -22.23
CA MET A 414 -1.49 49.86 -23.39
C MET A 414 -0.86 48.51 -23.04
N PRO A 415 -0.51 47.68 -24.03
CA PRO A 415 0.11 46.35 -23.78
C PRO A 415 1.41 46.41 -22.97
N GLY A 416 2.14 47.54 -23.02
CA GLY A 416 3.40 47.74 -22.30
C GLY A 416 3.26 48.33 -20.90
N ASP A 417 2.05 48.77 -20.53
CA ASP A 417 1.84 49.46 -19.26
C ASP A 417 1.81 48.44 -18.10
N ASP A 418 2.53 48.74 -17.03
CA ASP A 418 2.48 47.93 -15.78
C ASP A 418 1.42 48.52 -14.82
N VAL A 419 0.18 48.53 -15.27
CA VAL A 419 -0.97 49.04 -14.52
C VAL A 419 -1.83 47.87 -14.05
N SER A 420 -2.14 47.78 -12.78
CA SER A 420 -3.02 46.73 -12.24
C SER A 420 -4.49 46.96 -12.61
N ILE A 421 -5.34 45.95 -12.56
CA ILE A 421 -6.80 46.11 -12.72
C ILE A 421 -7.36 47.08 -11.67
N HIS A 422 -6.82 47.07 -10.46
CA HIS A 422 -7.22 47.98 -9.38
C HIS A 422 -6.91 49.44 -9.75
N ALA A 423 -5.69 49.71 -10.25
CA ALA A 423 -5.32 51.05 -10.67
C ALA A 423 -6.15 51.54 -11.88
N LEU A 424 -6.53 50.63 -12.81
CA LEU A 424 -7.45 50.95 -13.88
C LEU A 424 -8.86 51.34 -13.37
N VAL A 425 -9.35 50.67 -12.33
CA VAL A 425 -10.62 51.01 -11.69
C VAL A 425 -10.53 52.39 -11.04
N GLU A 426 -9.44 52.71 -10.34
CA GLU A 426 -9.21 54.02 -9.72
C GLU A 426 -9.17 55.16 -10.78
N MET A 427 -8.44 54.93 -11.89
CA MET A 427 -8.38 55.91 -13.00
C MET A 427 -9.76 56.12 -13.64
N ALA A 428 -10.55 55.04 -13.78
CA ALA A 428 -11.90 55.15 -14.33
C ALA A 428 -12.84 55.87 -13.36
N ASP A 429 -12.67 55.69 -12.05
CA ASP A 429 -13.46 56.36 -11.02
C ASP A 429 -13.21 57.86 -11.03
N GLU A 430 -11.95 58.28 -11.12
CA GLU A 430 -11.58 59.70 -11.30
C GLU A 430 -12.23 60.31 -12.55
N ALA A 431 -12.14 59.62 -13.68
CA ALA A 431 -12.75 60.09 -14.94
C ALA A 431 -14.28 60.16 -14.85
N MET A 432 -14.93 59.22 -14.18
CA MET A 432 -16.38 59.23 -13.98
C MET A 432 -16.82 60.38 -13.07
N TYR A 433 -16.05 60.68 -12.03
CA TYR A 433 -16.34 61.78 -11.13
C TYR A 433 -16.26 63.14 -11.86
N GLU A 434 -15.28 63.32 -12.76
CA GLU A 434 -15.16 64.47 -13.57
C GLU A 434 -16.36 64.64 -14.56
N GLU A 435 -16.80 63.57 -15.21
CA GLU A 435 -18.01 63.57 -16.07
C GLU A 435 -19.26 63.95 -15.28
N LYS A 436 -19.47 63.40 -14.05
CA LYS A 436 -20.61 63.84 -13.20
C LYS A 436 -20.58 65.26 -12.83
N ARG A 437 -19.41 65.79 -12.44
CA ARG A 437 -19.31 67.27 -12.13
C ARG A 437 -19.62 68.15 -13.29
N LEU A 438 -19.20 67.84 -14.51
CA LEU A 438 -19.48 68.58 -15.71
C LEU A 438 -20.97 68.62 -16.06
N ARG A 439 -21.67 67.47 -15.83
CA ARG A 439 -23.13 67.36 -16.03
C ARG A 439 -23.94 68.14 -14.99
N GLU A 440 -23.56 68.09 -13.73
CA GLU A 440 -24.24 68.78 -12.62
C GLU A 440 -24.02 70.31 -12.70
N GLY A 441 -22.86 70.75 -13.20
CA GLY A 441 -22.57 72.17 -13.40
C GLY A 441 -23.22 72.75 -14.65
N ALA A 442 -23.77 71.96 -15.56
CA ALA A 442 -24.44 72.32 -16.77
C ALA A 442 -26.01 72.34 -16.69
N ALA A 443 -26.54 71.82 -15.56
CA ALA A 443 -27.99 71.73 -15.26
C ALA A 443 -28.39 72.79 -14.26
#